data_cca343996986a1336ab1be3627f2b767
#
_entry.id   cca343996986a1336ab1be3627f2b767
#
_cell.length_a   1.000
_cell.length_b   1.000
_cell.length_c   1.000
_cell.angle_alpha   90.00
_cell.angle_beta   90.00
_cell.angle_gamma   90.00
#
_symmetry.space_group_name_H-M   'P 1'
#
loop_
_entity.id
_entity.type
_entity.pdbx_description
1 polymer ?
#
loop_
_entity_poly.entity_id
_entity_poly.type
_entity_poly.pdbx_seq_one_letter_code
_entity_poly.pdbx_strand_id
1 'polypeptide(L)'
;MNELKDIYATKLHEYLKSRIVGTVFVKIVYDTIVVRINSFDNFYYKKEIHNFSSLVNKGTSASNISKMILEDYRAQLTREVMKKYFITKKEDPNDVLYLSEKQPV
;
A
#
# COMPACT_ATOMS: atom_id res chain seq x y z
N MET A 1 -1.21 10.38 -25.37
CA MET A 1 -1.58 9.35 -24.41
C MET A 1 -0.40 8.89 -23.57
N ASN A 2 0.73 8.62 -24.19
CA ASN A 2 1.90 8.20 -23.41
C ASN A 2 2.37 9.30 -22.46
N GLU A 3 2.31 10.55 -22.91
CA GLU A 3 2.68 11.66 -22.03
C GLU A 3 1.79 11.75 -20.81
N LEU A 4 0.49 11.57 -21.00
CA LEU A 4 -0.45 11.63 -19.90
C LEU A 4 -0.16 10.51 -18.88
N LYS A 5 0.10 9.30 -19.39
CA LYS A 5 0.43 8.19 -18.52
C LYS A 5 1.70 8.45 -17.73
N ASP A 6 2.71 9.00 -18.40
CA ASP A 6 3.99 9.30 -17.74
C ASP A 6 3.81 10.35 -16.65
N ILE A 7 3.07 11.40 -16.94
CA ILE A 7 2.82 12.46 -15.97
C ILE A 7 2.05 11.92 -14.78
N TYR A 8 1.02 11.14 -15.07
CA TYR A 8 0.19 10.57 -14.00
C TYR A 8 1.00 9.62 -13.12
N ALA A 9 1.78 8.74 -13.76
CA ALA A 9 2.61 7.80 -13.01
C ALA A 9 3.66 8.52 -12.17
N THR A 10 4.25 9.58 -12.71
CA THR A 10 5.24 10.38 -11.98
C THR A 10 4.63 11.01 -10.74
N LYS A 11 3.43 11.55 -10.86
CA LYS A 11 2.75 12.17 -9.73
C LYS A 11 2.41 11.14 -8.66
N LEU A 12 1.95 9.97 -9.07
CA LEU A 12 1.70 8.88 -8.13
C LEU A 12 2.97 8.50 -7.40
N HIS A 13 4.03 8.33 -8.14
CA HIS A 13 5.32 7.91 -7.59
C HIS A 13 5.82 8.93 -6.57
N GLU A 14 5.79 10.21 -6.92
CA GLU A 14 6.28 11.25 -6.04
C GLU A 14 5.48 11.35 -4.76
N TYR A 15 4.16 11.25 -4.89
CA TYR A 15 3.30 11.32 -3.71
C TYR A 15 3.61 10.16 -2.75
N LEU A 16 3.67 8.95 -3.29
CA LEU A 16 3.90 7.77 -2.47
C LEU A 16 5.31 7.73 -1.91
N LYS A 17 6.30 8.07 -2.73
CA LYS A 17 7.68 8.05 -2.30
C LYS A 17 7.92 8.97 -1.12
N SER A 18 7.26 10.12 -1.08
CA SER A 18 7.46 11.07 -0.01
C SER A 18 6.82 10.64 1.31
N ARG A 19 5.97 9.62 1.28
CA ARG A 19 5.20 9.18 2.45
C ARG A 19 5.47 7.75 2.89
N ILE A 20 6.28 7.04 2.14
CA ILE A 20 6.54 5.61 2.41
C ILE A 20 8.05 5.41 2.52
N VAL A 21 8.45 4.68 3.56
CA VAL A 21 9.84 4.27 3.71
C VAL A 21 10.03 3.00 2.91
N GLY A 22 10.90 3.07 1.89
CA GLY A 22 11.14 1.93 1.04
C GLY A 22 11.26 2.34 -0.40
N THR A 23 11.16 1.37 -1.29
CA THR A 23 11.24 1.59 -2.73
C THR A 23 9.84 1.53 -3.32
N VAL A 24 9.48 2.59 -4.04
CA VAL A 24 8.16 2.69 -4.69
C VAL A 24 8.36 2.61 -6.20
N PHE A 25 7.60 1.74 -6.83
CA PHE A 25 7.62 1.56 -8.27
C PHE A 25 6.20 1.78 -8.80
N VAL A 26 6.06 2.68 -9.76
CA VAL A 26 4.76 2.99 -10.38
C VAL A 26 4.92 2.95 -11.88
N LYS A 27 4.00 2.27 -12.54
CA LYS A 27 4.01 2.16 -13.98
C LYS A 27 2.58 2.03 -14.48
N ILE A 28 2.29 2.60 -15.63
CA ILE A 28 1.00 2.41 -16.27
C ILE A 28 1.26 1.61 -17.53
N VAL A 29 0.77 0.37 -17.55
CA VAL A 29 0.95 -0.55 -18.65
C VAL A 29 -0.39 -0.75 -19.31
N TYR A 30 -0.49 -0.38 -20.58
CA TYR A 30 -1.76 -0.37 -21.30
C TYR A 30 -2.74 0.51 -20.53
N ASP A 31 -3.78 -0.04 -19.97
CA ASP A 31 -4.79 0.72 -19.26
C ASP A 31 -4.81 0.38 -17.77
N THR A 32 -3.69 -0.11 -17.24
CA THR A 32 -3.60 -0.56 -15.86
C THR A 32 -2.48 0.16 -15.12
N ILE A 33 -2.81 0.72 -13.97
CA ILE A 33 -1.82 1.32 -13.08
C ILE A 33 -1.25 0.19 -12.21
N VAL A 34 0.06 0.01 -12.24
CA VAL A 34 0.74 -1.00 -11.43
C VAL A 34 1.61 -0.29 -10.41
N VAL A 35 1.39 -0.61 -9.15
CA VAL A 35 2.18 -0.05 -8.05
C VAL A 35 2.80 -1.19 -7.27
N ARG A 36 4.10 -1.09 -7.03
CA ARG A 36 4.83 -2.06 -6.21
C ARG A 36 5.63 -1.28 -5.18
N ILE A 37 5.58 -1.76 -3.95
CA ILE A 37 6.30 -1.11 -2.86
C ILE A 37 7.05 -2.19 -2.08
N ASN A 38 8.37 -2.00 -1.97
CA ASN A 38 9.19 -2.83 -1.11
C ASN A 38 9.52 -1.99 0.11
N SER A 39 8.91 -2.32 1.22
CA SER A 39 9.05 -1.55 2.43
C SER A 39 10.02 -2.24 3.39
N PHE A 40 10.22 -1.65 4.56
CA PHE A 40 11.11 -2.23 5.57
C PHE A 40 10.56 -3.58 6.04
N ASP A 41 11.45 -4.39 6.59
CA ASP A 41 11.10 -5.71 7.11
C ASP A 41 10.55 -6.62 6.02
N ASN A 42 11.01 -6.41 4.78
CA ASN A 42 10.66 -7.24 3.64
C ASN A 42 9.17 -7.26 3.32
N PHE A 43 8.45 -6.24 3.74
CA PHE A 43 7.04 -6.14 3.39
C PHE A 43 6.91 -5.72 1.92
N TYR A 44 6.21 -6.53 1.15
CA TYR A 44 5.98 -6.27 -0.26
C TYR A 44 4.50 -6.01 -0.50
N TYR A 45 4.24 -4.92 -1.20
CA TYR A 45 2.87 -4.52 -1.54
C TYR A 45 2.77 -4.38 -3.05
N LYS A 46 1.69 -4.89 -3.62
CA LYS A 46 1.41 -4.73 -5.04
C LYS A 46 -0.06 -4.38 -5.23
N LYS A 47 -0.31 -3.43 -6.11
CA LYS A 47 -1.67 -3.01 -6.42
C LYS A 47 -1.79 -2.79 -7.92
N GLU A 48 -2.86 -3.29 -8.50
CA GLU A 48 -3.18 -3.04 -9.90
C GLU A 48 -4.53 -2.38 -9.96
N ILE A 49 -4.61 -1.27 -10.68
CA ILE A 49 -5.85 -0.53 -10.85
C ILE A 49 -6.15 -0.49 -12.34
N HIS A 50 -7.22 -1.16 -12.73
CA HIS A 50 -7.59 -1.29 -14.13
C HIS A 50 -8.44 -0.13 -14.58
N ASN A 51 -8.57 0.01 -15.91
CA ASN A 51 -9.42 1.03 -16.54
C ASN A 51 -8.95 2.44 -16.23
N PHE A 52 -7.65 2.67 -16.46
CA PHE A 52 -7.04 3.99 -16.27
C PHE A 52 -7.79 5.06 -17.11
N SER A 53 -8.14 4.73 -18.35
CA SER A 53 -8.86 5.66 -19.21
C SER A 53 -10.16 6.14 -18.57
N SER A 54 -10.87 5.22 -17.95
CA SER A 54 -12.13 5.54 -17.28
C SER A 54 -11.90 6.48 -16.10
N LEU A 55 -10.82 6.25 -15.35
CA LEU A 55 -10.49 7.11 -14.22
C LEU A 55 -10.20 8.53 -14.68
N VAL A 56 -9.43 8.66 -15.75
CA VAL A 56 -9.10 9.97 -16.30
C VAL A 56 -10.35 10.67 -16.81
N ASN A 57 -11.22 9.93 -17.49
CA ASN A 57 -12.45 10.49 -18.01
C ASN A 57 -13.39 10.98 -16.92
N LYS A 58 -13.33 10.35 -15.76
CA LYS A 58 -14.13 10.78 -14.61
C LYS A 58 -13.48 11.92 -13.85
N GLY A 59 -12.31 12.34 -14.27
CA GLY A 59 -11.61 13.41 -13.59
C GLY A 59 -10.90 13.00 -12.32
N THR A 60 -10.65 11.70 -12.14
CA THR A 60 -9.96 11.22 -10.94
C THR A 60 -8.50 11.63 -11.02
N SER A 61 -8.03 12.36 -10.03
CA SER A 61 -6.67 12.86 -10.02
C SER A 61 -5.69 11.83 -9.50
N ALA A 62 -4.42 12.03 -9.87
CA ALA A 62 -3.36 11.17 -9.36
C ALA A 62 -3.29 11.26 -7.84
N SER A 63 -3.56 12.43 -7.28
CA SER A 63 -3.54 12.61 -5.84
C SER A 63 -4.58 11.74 -5.15
N ASN A 64 -5.79 11.66 -5.71
CA ASN A 64 -6.84 10.83 -5.12
C ASN A 64 -6.48 9.35 -5.17
N ILE A 65 -5.94 8.90 -6.29
CA ILE A 65 -5.51 7.51 -6.42
C ILE A 65 -4.38 7.23 -5.46
N SER A 66 -3.44 8.17 -5.31
CA SER A 66 -2.32 8.01 -4.38
C SER A 66 -2.79 7.84 -2.95
N LYS A 67 -3.77 8.63 -2.55
CA LYS A 67 -4.30 8.55 -1.18
C LYS A 67 -4.95 7.19 -0.94
N MET A 68 -5.69 6.70 -1.92
CA MET A 68 -6.34 5.40 -1.82
C MET A 68 -5.29 4.30 -1.68
N ILE A 69 -4.25 4.36 -2.49
CA ILE A 69 -3.18 3.37 -2.46
C ILE A 69 -2.46 3.43 -1.11
N LEU A 70 -2.18 4.63 -0.63
CA LEU A 70 -1.48 4.79 0.64
C LEU A 70 -2.28 4.21 1.80
N GLU A 71 -3.59 4.42 1.80
CA GLU A 71 -4.45 3.85 2.84
C GLU A 71 -4.45 2.33 2.79
N ASP A 72 -4.55 1.78 1.58
CA ASP A 72 -4.55 0.33 1.40
C ASP A 72 -3.22 -0.27 1.82
N TYR A 73 -2.12 0.38 1.43
CA TYR A 73 -0.78 -0.04 1.82
C TYR A 73 -0.64 -0.06 3.34
N ARG A 74 -1.06 1.01 3.99
CA ARG A 74 -0.94 1.11 5.44
C ARG A 74 -1.77 0.07 6.16
N ALA A 75 -2.97 -0.20 5.63
CA ALA A 75 -3.83 -1.21 6.22
C ALA A 75 -3.20 -2.59 6.12
N GLN A 76 -2.62 -2.91 4.97
CA GLN A 76 -1.98 -4.21 4.78
C GLN A 76 -0.71 -4.33 5.63
N LEU A 77 0.07 -3.26 5.71
CA LEU A 77 1.27 -3.26 6.54
C LEU A 77 0.91 -3.49 8.00
N THR A 78 -0.11 -2.80 8.47
CA THR A 78 -0.57 -2.94 9.84
C THR A 78 -0.99 -4.39 10.12
N ARG A 79 -1.73 -4.99 9.20
CA ARG A 79 -2.14 -6.38 9.37
C ARG A 79 -0.94 -7.32 9.44
N GLU A 80 0.09 -7.08 8.61
CA GLU A 80 1.27 -7.93 8.63
C GLU A 80 2.03 -7.81 9.93
N VAL A 81 2.17 -6.59 10.43
CA VAL A 81 2.85 -6.36 11.70
C VAL A 81 2.09 -7.04 12.83
N MET A 82 0.77 -6.85 12.86
CA MET A 82 -0.05 -7.44 13.90
C MET A 82 -0.01 -8.96 13.85
N LYS A 83 -0.02 -9.52 12.64
CA LYS A 83 0.04 -10.95 12.44
C LYS A 83 1.32 -11.53 13.03
N LYS A 84 2.46 -10.91 12.72
CA LYS A 84 3.74 -11.36 13.25
C LYS A 84 3.76 -11.27 14.76
N TYR A 85 3.24 -10.18 15.29
CA TYR A 85 3.23 -9.97 16.72
C TYR A 85 2.37 -11.03 17.42
N PHE A 86 1.18 -11.27 16.91
CA PHE A 86 0.26 -12.25 17.49
C PHE A 86 0.78 -13.67 17.37
N ILE A 87 1.43 -14.00 16.26
CA ILE A 87 2.01 -15.33 16.09
C ILE A 87 3.07 -15.55 17.15
N THR A 88 3.92 -14.55 17.38
CA THR A 88 4.95 -14.63 18.40
C THR A 88 4.34 -14.83 19.77
N LYS A 89 3.27 -14.10 20.05
CA LYS A 89 2.60 -14.20 21.35
C LYS A 89 1.88 -15.53 21.53
N LYS A 90 1.38 -16.07 20.45
CA LYS A 90 0.64 -17.33 20.51
C LYS A 90 1.51 -18.51 20.90
N GLU A 91 2.80 -18.37 20.84
CA GLU A 91 3.68 -19.43 21.31
C GLU A 91 3.52 -19.64 22.82
N ASP A 92 3.02 -18.63 23.50
CA ASP A 92 2.72 -18.72 24.92
C ASP A 92 1.22 -18.56 25.10
N PRO A 93 0.51 -19.64 25.46
CA PRO A 93 -0.94 -19.56 25.61
C PRO A 93 -1.39 -18.50 26.60
N ASN A 94 -0.61 -18.27 27.63
CA ASN A 94 -0.96 -17.26 28.61
C ASN A 94 -0.92 -15.86 28.01
N ASP A 95 0.01 -15.61 27.14
CA ASP A 95 0.12 -14.32 26.49
C ASP A 95 -1.06 -14.02 25.60
N VAL A 96 -1.60 -15.04 24.97
CA VAL A 96 -2.77 -14.87 24.14
C VAL A 96 -3.93 -14.31 24.95
N LEU A 97 -4.11 -14.85 26.14
CA LEU A 97 -5.16 -14.37 27.03
C LEU A 97 -4.89 -12.93 27.44
N TYR A 98 -3.64 -12.62 27.72
CA TYR A 98 -3.28 -11.26 28.09
C TYR A 98 -3.60 -10.27 27.01
N LEU A 99 -3.28 -10.61 25.77
CA LEU A 99 -3.53 -9.70 24.69
C LEU A 99 -4.98 -9.30 24.60
N SER A 100 -5.87 -10.22 24.89
CA SER A 100 -7.28 -9.93 24.79
C SER A 100 -7.83 -9.25 26.03
N GLU A 101 -7.17 -9.39 27.16
CA GLU A 101 -7.75 -8.92 28.42
C GLU A 101 -6.90 -7.91 29.14
N LYS A 102 -5.69 -8.18 29.18
CA LYS A 102 -4.80 -7.35 29.94
C LYS A 102 -3.98 -6.46 29.15
N GLN A 103 -3.58 -6.77 28.39
CA GLN A 103 -2.80 -6.32 27.88
C GLN A 103 -2.35 -5.95 27.45
N PRO A 104 -2.06 -5.97 27.50
CA PRO A 104 -1.57 -5.71 27.09
C PRO A 104 -0.59 -5.63 26.62
N VAL A 105 -0.36 -5.73 26.69
CA VAL A 105 0.51 -5.63 26.57
C VAL A 105 1.10 -5.31 26.41
#